data_3d40c448702d8862068573ed4db86ba8
#
_entry.id   3d40c448702d8862068573ed4db86ba8
#
_cell.length_a   1.000
_cell.length_b   1.000
_cell.length_c   1.000
_cell.angle_alpha   90.00
_cell.angle_beta   90.00
_cell.angle_gamma   90.00
#
_symmetry.space_group_name_H-M   'P 1'
#
loop_
_entity.id
_entity.type
_entity.pdbx_description
1 polymer ?
#
loop_
_entity_poly.entity_id
_entity_poly.type
_entity_poly.pdbx_seq_one_letter_code
_entity_poly.pdbx_strand_id
1 'polypeptide(L)'
;MIDTIFSCPIRKYNFDSEDVSSWTQRFYDKERSECKAPFRYIFNDLTLDPRMTQLYVDVLEEFVKDIGLYKTHVALVTGAILCVLEKGETLALCNTLPSHYTFTHYIEGKSPDVYYHPARSLLEVFNPGLDEWNSAMSLYVNKGDVIVHPSYLDYITPPVESKRKTMTLLIELQSK
;
A
#
# COMPACT_ATOMS: atom_id res chain seq x y z
N MET A 1 10.03 -20.44 21.50
CA MET A 1 8.88 -19.75 20.85
C MET A 1 9.07 -18.28 21.19
N ILE A 2 9.49 -17.46 20.25
CA ILE A 2 9.61 -16.01 20.48
C ILE A 2 8.25 -15.45 20.16
N ASP A 3 7.51 -15.00 21.16
CA ASP A 3 6.27 -14.28 20.97
C ASP A 3 6.63 -12.91 20.37
N THR A 4 6.25 -12.69 19.12
CA THR A 4 6.44 -11.41 18.45
C THR A 4 5.46 -10.39 19.04
N ILE A 5 5.95 -9.60 20.01
CA ILE A 5 5.15 -8.57 20.70
C ILE A 5 4.77 -7.40 19.76
N PHE A 6 5.47 -7.25 18.62
CA PHE A 6 5.27 -6.17 17.64
C PHE A 6 5.21 -6.71 16.21
N SER A 7 4.17 -7.45 15.85
CA SER A 7 3.96 -7.81 14.46
C SER A 7 3.21 -6.69 13.73
N CYS A 8 3.85 -6.08 12.74
CA CYS A 8 3.15 -5.22 11.79
C CYS A 8 2.61 -6.10 10.66
N PRO A 9 1.29 -6.27 10.52
CA PRO A 9 0.73 -7.11 9.48
C PRO A 9 0.92 -6.44 8.12
N ILE A 10 1.72 -7.06 7.24
CA ILE A 10 1.81 -6.71 5.83
C ILE A 10 1.29 -7.90 5.05
N ARG A 11 0.35 -7.66 4.13
CA ARG A 11 -0.21 -8.69 3.25
C ARG A 11 0.03 -8.32 1.80
N LYS A 12 0.38 -9.32 1.01
CA LYS A 12 0.52 -9.18 -0.44
C LYS A 12 -0.52 -10.04 -1.13
N TYR A 13 -1.26 -9.43 -2.05
CA TYR A 13 -2.20 -10.06 -2.96
C TYR A 13 -1.75 -9.84 -4.39
N ASN A 14 -2.32 -10.56 -5.35
CA ASN A 14 -2.01 -10.36 -6.77
C ASN A 14 -3.30 -10.38 -7.59
N PHE A 15 -3.48 -9.36 -8.42
CA PHE A 15 -4.58 -9.18 -9.35
C PHE A 15 -4.08 -9.21 -10.80
N ASP A 16 -3.37 -10.25 -11.17
CA ASP A 16 -2.78 -10.38 -12.50
C ASP A 16 -3.79 -10.96 -13.51
N SER A 17 -4.95 -10.30 -13.68
CA SER A 17 -5.85 -10.56 -14.79
C SER A 17 -5.84 -9.39 -15.78
N GLU A 18 -5.95 -9.69 -17.08
CA GLU A 18 -6.01 -8.66 -18.13
C GLU A 18 -7.18 -7.69 -17.93
N ASP A 19 -8.30 -8.20 -17.45
CA ASP A 19 -9.49 -7.39 -17.17
C ASP A 19 -9.25 -6.38 -16.05
N VAL A 20 -8.73 -6.83 -14.90
CA VAL A 20 -8.42 -5.94 -13.76
C VAL A 20 -7.39 -4.91 -14.17
N SER A 21 -6.34 -5.32 -14.86
CA SER A 21 -5.30 -4.43 -15.39
C SER A 21 -5.89 -3.36 -16.32
N SER A 22 -6.82 -3.74 -17.19
CA SER A 22 -7.51 -2.82 -18.11
C SER A 22 -8.41 -1.82 -17.39
N TRP A 23 -9.15 -2.26 -16.36
CA TRP A 23 -10.04 -1.37 -15.59
C TRP A 23 -9.26 -0.38 -14.74
N THR A 24 -8.25 -0.85 -14.03
CA THR A 24 -7.40 0.00 -13.19
C THR A 24 -6.61 1.00 -14.01
N GLN A 25 -6.08 0.59 -15.18
CA GLN A 25 -5.37 1.50 -16.06
C GLN A 25 -6.29 2.61 -16.60
N ARG A 26 -7.51 2.27 -17.06
CA ARG A 26 -8.48 3.28 -17.53
C ARG A 26 -8.89 4.26 -16.45
N PHE A 27 -9.13 3.79 -15.23
CA PHE A 27 -9.42 4.65 -14.09
C PHE A 27 -8.23 5.58 -13.82
N TYR A 28 -7.04 5.01 -13.74
CA TYR A 28 -5.82 5.77 -13.48
C TYR A 28 -5.59 6.86 -14.51
N ASP A 29 -5.66 6.51 -15.79
CA ASP A 29 -5.41 7.47 -16.88
C ASP A 29 -6.46 8.59 -16.93
N LYS A 30 -7.73 8.28 -16.69
CA LYS A 30 -8.81 9.28 -16.56
C LYS A 30 -8.50 10.26 -15.43
N GLU A 31 -8.25 9.75 -14.23
CA GLU A 31 -8.03 10.57 -13.05
C GLU A 31 -6.71 11.37 -13.10
N ARG A 32 -5.74 10.88 -13.85
CA ARG A 32 -4.43 11.54 -14.04
C ARG A 32 -4.37 12.50 -15.22
N SER A 33 -5.35 12.48 -16.12
CA SER A 33 -5.29 13.22 -17.40
C SER A 33 -5.00 14.72 -17.25
N GLU A 34 -5.46 15.33 -16.17
CA GLU A 34 -5.31 16.77 -15.91
C GLU A 34 -4.19 17.09 -14.90
N CYS A 35 -3.55 16.07 -14.32
CA CYS A 35 -2.57 16.26 -13.26
C CYS A 35 -1.16 15.89 -13.70
N LYS A 36 -0.25 16.88 -13.74
CA LYS A 36 1.17 16.68 -14.10
C LYS A 36 2.08 16.41 -12.90
N ALA A 37 1.60 16.63 -11.68
CA ALA A 37 2.39 16.37 -10.47
C ALA A 37 2.62 14.86 -10.28
N PRO A 38 3.71 14.42 -9.63
CA PRO A 38 3.95 13.00 -9.35
C PRO A 38 2.84 12.36 -8.51
N PHE A 39 2.14 13.15 -7.68
CA PHE A 39 1.02 12.68 -6.86
C PHE A 39 -0.27 13.42 -7.21
N ARG A 40 -1.38 12.67 -7.21
CA ARG A 40 -2.74 13.22 -7.19
C ARG A 40 -3.51 12.60 -6.04
N TYR A 41 -4.05 13.45 -5.18
CA TYR A 41 -4.93 13.07 -4.07
C TYR A 41 -6.39 13.17 -4.52
N ILE A 42 -7.19 12.14 -4.20
CA ILE A 42 -8.63 12.09 -4.48
C ILE A 42 -9.31 11.81 -3.14
N PHE A 43 -10.06 12.80 -2.65
CA PHE A 43 -10.88 12.69 -1.44
C PHE A 43 -12.32 13.02 -1.81
N ASN A 44 -13.30 12.45 -1.14
CA ASN A 44 -14.74 12.71 -1.28
C ASN A 44 -15.38 12.30 -2.62
N ASP A 45 -14.68 12.37 -3.74
CA ASP A 45 -15.21 12.10 -5.09
C ASP A 45 -14.63 10.81 -5.71
N LEU A 46 -14.13 9.90 -4.87
CA LEU A 46 -13.57 8.64 -5.34
C LEU A 46 -14.68 7.73 -5.86
N THR A 47 -14.88 7.71 -7.18
CA THR A 47 -15.83 6.82 -7.85
C THR A 47 -15.07 5.77 -8.64
N LEU A 48 -14.94 4.58 -8.08
CA LEU A 48 -14.34 3.43 -8.75
C LEU A 48 -15.37 2.74 -9.66
N ASP A 49 -14.88 2.06 -10.70
CA ASP A 49 -15.71 1.10 -11.45
C ASP A 49 -16.29 0.06 -10.47
N PRO A 50 -17.58 -0.29 -10.53
CA PRO A 50 -18.20 -1.24 -9.59
C PRO A 50 -17.47 -2.59 -9.49
N ARG A 51 -16.83 -3.05 -10.58
CA ARG A 51 -16.06 -4.29 -10.61
C ARG A 51 -14.76 -4.15 -9.83
N MET A 52 -14.07 -3.00 -9.94
CA MET A 52 -12.91 -2.69 -9.12
C MET A 52 -13.30 -2.57 -7.65
N THR A 53 -14.43 -1.92 -7.38
CA THR A 53 -14.94 -1.77 -6.02
C THR A 53 -15.16 -3.14 -5.38
N GLN A 54 -15.85 -4.05 -6.07
CA GLN A 54 -16.11 -5.40 -5.55
C GLN A 54 -14.80 -6.15 -5.25
N LEU A 55 -13.85 -6.11 -6.20
CA LEU A 55 -12.57 -6.77 -6.04
C LEU A 55 -11.78 -6.25 -4.81
N TYR A 56 -11.78 -4.93 -4.62
CA TYR A 56 -11.08 -4.31 -3.49
C TYR A 56 -11.79 -4.57 -2.17
N VAL A 57 -13.12 -4.60 -2.16
CA VAL A 57 -13.91 -4.98 -0.99
C VAL A 57 -13.59 -6.41 -0.57
N ASP A 58 -13.55 -7.35 -1.50
CA ASP A 58 -13.25 -8.77 -1.21
C ASP A 58 -11.88 -8.91 -0.53
N VAL A 59 -10.85 -8.21 -1.02
CA VAL A 59 -9.50 -8.22 -0.42
C VAL A 59 -9.48 -7.55 0.95
N LEU A 60 -10.17 -6.43 1.10
CA LEU A 60 -10.23 -5.74 2.38
C LEU A 60 -10.98 -6.56 3.43
N GLU A 61 -12.05 -7.26 3.04
CA GLU A 61 -12.74 -8.19 3.94
C GLU A 61 -11.86 -9.35 4.36
N GLU A 62 -11.10 -9.94 3.43
CA GLU A 62 -10.12 -10.98 3.74
C GLU A 62 -9.06 -10.46 4.71
N PHE A 63 -8.50 -9.29 4.45
CA PHE A 63 -7.52 -8.66 5.32
C PHE A 63 -8.08 -8.41 6.73
N VAL A 64 -9.30 -7.87 6.85
CA VAL A 64 -9.96 -7.62 8.15
C VAL A 64 -10.23 -8.93 8.90
N LYS A 65 -10.49 -10.03 8.19
CA LYS A 65 -10.58 -11.39 8.79
C LYS A 65 -9.23 -11.83 9.33
N ASP A 66 -8.16 -11.67 8.54
CA ASP A 66 -6.80 -12.08 8.89
C ASP A 66 -6.26 -11.39 10.14
N ILE A 67 -6.59 -10.10 10.31
CA ILE A 67 -6.22 -9.34 11.52
C ILE A 67 -7.19 -9.51 12.70
N GLY A 68 -8.20 -10.38 12.55
CA GLY A 68 -9.12 -10.75 13.63
C GLY A 68 -10.23 -9.72 13.94
N LEU A 69 -10.40 -8.68 13.12
CA LEU A 69 -11.35 -7.58 13.37
C LEU A 69 -12.70 -7.72 12.63
N TYR A 70 -12.88 -8.76 11.83
CA TYR A 70 -14.06 -8.94 10.97
C TYR A 70 -15.42 -8.87 11.68
N LYS A 71 -15.51 -9.35 12.94
CA LYS A 71 -16.76 -9.34 13.69
C LYS A 71 -17.16 -7.96 14.21
N THR A 72 -16.19 -7.08 14.39
CA THR A 72 -16.36 -5.81 15.10
C THR A 72 -16.16 -4.58 14.22
N HIS A 73 -15.53 -4.73 13.07
CA HIS A 73 -15.19 -3.59 12.21
C HIS A 73 -15.53 -3.86 10.73
N VAL A 74 -15.74 -2.76 10.01
CA VAL A 74 -15.78 -2.69 8.55
C VAL A 74 -14.65 -1.78 8.06
N ALA A 75 -14.11 -2.08 6.88
CA ALA A 75 -13.13 -1.23 6.22
C ALA A 75 -13.85 -0.24 5.28
N LEU A 76 -13.49 1.04 5.37
CA LEU A 76 -13.98 2.10 4.50
C LEU A 76 -12.82 2.73 3.75
N VAL A 77 -13.01 2.95 2.46
CA VAL A 77 -12.07 3.72 1.64
C VAL A 77 -12.43 5.20 1.77
N THR A 78 -11.52 5.99 2.34
CA THR A 78 -11.72 7.43 2.58
C THR A 78 -11.07 8.32 1.54
N GLY A 79 -10.20 7.76 0.72
CA GLY A 79 -9.53 8.49 -0.35
C GLY A 79 -8.56 7.63 -1.13
N ALA A 80 -7.95 8.22 -2.16
CA ALA A 80 -6.91 7.60 -2.95
C ALA A 80 -5.77 8.57 -3.26
N ILE A 81 -4.57 8.02 -3.43
CA ILE A 81 -3.39 8.72 -3.91
C ILE A 81 -2.92 8.01 -5.17
N LEU A 82 -2.92 8.71 -6.29
CA LEU A 82 -2.34 8.23 -7.53
C LEU A 82 -0.91 8.74 -7.65
N CYS A 83 0.05 7.83 -7.77
CA CYS A 83 1.47 8.16 -7.90
C CYS A 83 2.03 7.67 -9.23
N VAL A 84 2.87 8.48 -9.86
CA VAL A 84 3.70 8.09 -10.98
C VAL A 84 5.15 8.44 -10.67
N LEU A 85 6.03 7.47 -10.87
CA LEU A 85 7.48 7.66 -10.82
C LEU A 85 8.05 7.29 -12.18
N GLU A 86 8.84 8.17 -12.75
CA GLU A 86 9.61 7.88 -13.98
C GLU A 86 10.91 7.15 -13.61
N LYS A 87 11.53 6.49 -14.61
CA LYS A 87 12.78 5.73 -14.39
C LYS A 87 13.83 6.58 -13.67
N GLY A 88 14.37 6.03 -12.58
CA GLY A 88 15.40 6.67 -11.75
C GLY A 88 14.82 7.56 -10.63
N GLU A 89 13.52 7.85 -10.63
CA GLU A 89 12.89 8.58 -9.54
C GLU A 89 12.71 7.70 -8.31
N THR A 90 12.62 8.35 -7.16
CA THR A 90 12.47 7.73 -5.84
C THR A 90 11.23 8.28 -5.15
N LEU A 91 10.65 7.51 -4.25
CA LEU A 91 9.75 8.04 -3.24
C LEU A 91 10.53 8.16 -1.92
N ALA A 92 10.65 9.39 -1.41
CA ALA A 92 11.27 9.64 -0.11
C ALA A 92 10.46 8.98 1.01
N LEU A 93 11.05 8.89 2.20
CA LEU A 93 10.40 8.32 3.37
C LEU A 93 9.04 8.97 3.61
N CYS A 94 8.00 8.16 3.61
CA CYS A 94 6.63 8.61 3.78
C CYS A 94 5.78 7.55 4.52
N ASN A 95 4.64 7.99 5.01
CA ASN A 95 3.55 7.17 5.51
C ASN A 95 2.21 7.78 5.08
N THR A 96 1.11 7.15 5.42
CA THR A 96 -0.24 7.57 5.00
C THR A 96 -1.17 7.91 6.18
N LEU A 97 -0.59 8.34 7.28
CA LEU A 97 -1.39 8.84 8.40
C LEU A 97 -2.29 10.04 7.94
N PRO A 98 -3.50 10.20 8.47
CA PRO A 98 -4.06 9.53 9.66
C PRO A 98 -4.88 8.26 9.40
N SER A 99 -4.93 7.71 8.18
CA SER A 99 -5.68 6.47 7.94
C SER A 99 -5.16 5.29 8.79
N HIS A 100 -5.96 4.24 8.97
CA HIS A 100 -5.57 3.08 9.76
C HIS A 100 -4.69 2.13 8.95
N TYR A 101 -5.08 1.87 7.70
CA TYR A 101 -4.37 0.98 6.78
C TYR A 101 -4.24 1.62 5.42
N THR A 102 -3.25 1.16 4.70
CA THR A 102 -2.94 1.53 3.32
C THR A 102 -3.06 0.31 2.44
N PHE A 103 -3.77 0.46 1.32
CA PHE A 103 -3.92 -0.54 0.29
C PHE A 103 -3.30 0.02 -0.99
N THR A 104 -2.14 -0.46 -1.39
CA THR A 104 -1.43 0.02 -2.60
C THR A 104 -1.50 -1.00 -3.71
N HIS A 105 -2.14 -0.64 -4.82
CA HIS A 105 -2.19 -1.43 -6.06
C HIS A 105 -1.14 -0.93 -7.05
N TYR A 106 -0.28 -1.83 -7.51
CA TYR A 106 0.80 -1.57 -8.46
C TYR A 106 0.29 -1.80 -9.88
N ILE A 107 -0.08 -0.72 -10.58
CA ILE A 107 -0.74 -0.76 -11.90
C ILE A 107 0.28 -1.00 -13.02
N GLU A 108 1.48 -0.42 -12.87
CA GLU A 108 2.56 -0.52 -13.85
C GLU A 108 3.92 -0.53 -13.16
N GLY A 109 4.90 -1.19 -13.76
CA GLY A 109 6.26 -1.24 -13.29
C GLY A 109 6.53 -2.34 -12.28
N LYS A 110 7.79 -2.45 -11.89
CA LYS A 110 8.29 -3.35 -10.86
C LYS A 110 9.43 -2.67 -10.12
N SER A 111 9.50 -2.82 -8.82
CA SER A 111 10.61 -2.36 -8.00
C SER A 111 10.43 -2.84 -6.56
N PRO A 112 11.46 -2.81 -5.72
CA PRO A 112 11.27 -3.00 -4.29
C PRO A 112 10.65 -1.74 -3.66
N ASP A 113 9.86 -1.95 -2.60
CA ASP A 113 9.60 -0.97 -1.56
C ASP A 113 10.26 -1.43 -0.27
N VAL A 114 10.80 -0.50 0.50
CA VAL A 114 11.45 -0.82 1.77
C VAL A 114 10.61 -0.23 2.89
N TYR A 115 10.05 -1.11 3.71
CA TYR A 115 9.25 -0.78 4.88
C TYR A 115 10.10 -0.80 6.13
N TYR A 116 9.90 0.18 7.01
CA TYR A 116 10.67 0.32 8.23
C TYR A 116 9.83 0.01 9.46
N HIS A 117 10.41 -0.75 10.39
CA HIS A 117 9.76 -1.02 11.66
C HIS A 117 9.58 0.29 12.46
N PRO A 118 8.41 0.56 13.08
CA PRO A 118 8.15 1.80 13.82
C PRO A 118 9.15 2.07 14.94
N ALA A 119 9.66 1.02 15.57
CA ALA A 119 10.66 1.11 16.63
C ALA A 119 12.11 0.99 16.14
N ARG A 120 12.39 1.20 14.84
CA ARG A 120 13.71 0.99 14.24
C ARG A 120 14.84 1.68 14.99
N SER A 121 14.65 2.94 15.39
CA SER A 121 15.66 3.71 16.10
C SER A 121 16.01 3.12 17.47
N LEU A 122 15.04 2.54 18.16
CA LEU A 122 15.25 1.83 19.41
C LEU A 122 15.96 0.50 19.16
N LEU A 123 15.54 -0.26 18.14
CA LEU A 123 16.16 -1.53 17.78
C LEU A 123 17.63 -1.34 17.38
N GLU A 124 17.94 -0.32 16.59
CA GLU A 124 19.30 0.00 16.17
C GLU A 124 20.21 0.43 17.34
N VAL A 125 19.66 1.17 18.32
CA VAL A 125 20.42 1.60 19.50
C VAL A 125 20.68 0.46 20.48
N PHE A 126 19.68 -0.39 20.74
CA PHE A 126 19.79 -1.44 21.76
C PHE A 126 20.40 -2.74 21.23
N ASN A 127 20.33 -2.99 19.92
CA ASN A 127 20.80 -4.23 19.30
C ASN A 127 21.62 -3.96 18.02
N PRO A 128 22.71 -3.19 18.09
CA PRO A 128 23.53 -2.91 16.91
C PRO A 128 24.15 -4.21 16.39
N GLY A 129 23.85 -4.56 15.14
CA GLY A 129 24.47 -5.69 14.45
C GLY A 129 23.79 -7.06 14.67
N LEU A 130 22.59 -7.11 15.23
CA LEU A 130 21.79 -8.34 15.23
C LEU A 130 20.92 -8.39 13.96
N ASP A 131 21.32 -9.18 12.98
CA ASP A 131 20.56 -9.40 11.72
C ASP A 131 19.14 -9.94 11.95
N GLU A 132 18.92 -10.59 13.10
CA GLU A 132 17.61 -11.11 13.52
C GLU A 132 16.58 -10.01 13.83
N TRP A 133 17.03 -8.79 14.09
CA TRP A 133 16.20 -7.61 14.38
C TRP A 133 16.17 -6.66 13.17
N ASN A 134 15.84 -7.21 12.03
CA ASN A 134 15.81 -6.43 10.81
C ASN A 134 14.80 -5.27 10.96
N SER A 135 15.32 -4.05 11.10
CA SER A 135 14.53 -2.82 11.25
C SER A 135 13.85 -2.39 9.94
N ALA A 136 14.20 -3.04 8.84
CA ALA A 136 13.67 -2.78 7.52
C ALA A 136 13.38 -4.08 6.77
N MET A 137 12.28 -4.09 6.01
CA MET A 137 11.89 -5.19 5.13
C MET A 137 11.79 -4.70 3.69
N SER A 138 12.57 -5.28 2.81
CA SER A 138 12.44 -5.05 1.36
C SER A 138 11.40 -5.99 0.77
N LEU A 139 10.37 -5.44 0.15
CA LEU A 139 9.32 -6.18 -0.52
C LEU A 139 9.33 -5.88 -2.01
N TYR A 140 9.67 -6.88 -2.82
CA TYR A 140 9.65 -6.73 -4.26
C TYR A 140 8.22 -6.84 -4.79
N VAL A 141 7.80 -5.84 -5.57
CA VAL A 141 6.46 -5.73 -6.14
C VAL A 141 6.49 -5.71 -7.66
N ASN A 142 5.47 -6.29 -8.26
CA ASN A 142 5.25 -6.36 -9.69
C ASN A 142 3.91 -5.72 -10.06
N LYS A 143 3.69 -5.49 -11.35
CA LYS A 143 2.37 -5.13 -11.88
C LYS A 143 1.31 -6.14 -11.39
N GLY A 144 0.16 -5.64 -10.98
CA GLY A 144 -0.95 -6.44 -10.44
C GLY A 144 -0.84 -6.76 -8.95
N ASP A 145 0.32 -6.56 -8.32
CA ASP A 145 0.44 -6.75 -6.88
C ASP A 145 -0.36 -5.70 -6.11
N VAL A 146 -0.90 -6.12 -4.99
CA VAL A 146 -1.53 -5.27 -3.99
C VAL A 146 -0.87 -5.52 -2.65
N ILE A 147 -0.45 -4.45 -1.98
CA ILE A 147 0.11 -4.51 -0.63
C ILE A 147 -0.85 -3.81 0.32
N VAL A 148 -1.21 -4.50 1.40
CA VAL A 148 -1.97 -3.91 2.51
C VAL A 148 -1.09 -3.89 3.76
N HIS A 149 -0.96 -2.71 4.37
CA HIS A 149 -0.13 -2.51 5.55
C HIS A 149 -0.70 -1.41 6.47
N PRO A 150 -0.32 -1.37 7.77
CA PRO A 150 -0.66 -0.26 8.64
C PRO A 150 -0.12 1.07 8.11
N SER A 151 -0.94 2.12 8.15
CA SER A 151 -0.59 3.44 7.59
C SER A 151 0.52 4.17 8.35
N TYR A 152 0.82 3.77 9.58
CA TYR A 152 1.93 4.31 10.37
C TYR A 152 3.31 3.74 9.97
N LEU A 153 3.36 2.69 9.14
CA LEU A 153 4.63 2.18 8.65
C LEU A 153 5.27 3.19 7.69
N ASP A 154 6.46 3.62 8.02
CA ASP A 154 7.28 4.37 7.10
C ASP A 154 7.80 3.45 6.00
N TYR A 155 7.80 3.93 4.78
CA TYR A 155 8.41 3.23 3.65
C TYR A 155 9.08 4.19 2.67
N ILE A 156 9.98 3.66 1.87
CA ILE A 156 10.62 4.35 0.74
C ILE A 156 10.46 3.49 -0.51
N THR A 157 10.46 4.13 -1.67
CA THR A 157 10.72 3.46 -2.94
C THR A 157 12.11 3.86 -3.42
N PRO A 158 13.07 2.94 -3.48
CA PRO A 158 14.35 3.18 -4.13
C PRO A 158 14.20 3.62 -5.60
N PRO A 159 15.27 4.09 -6.27
CA PRO A 159 15.20 4.47 -7.68
C PRO A 159 14.55 3.39 -8.53
N VAL A 160 13.43 3.72 -9.20
CA VAL A 160 12.67 2.73 -9.98
C VAL A 160 13.40 2.43 -11.30
N GLU A 161 13.42 1.16 -11.69
CA GLU A 161 14.11 0.69 -12.91
C GLU A 161 13.36 1.06 -14.20
N SER A 162 12.05 1.22 -14.09
CA SER A 162 11.14 1.60 -15.18
C SER A 162 10.04 2.48 -14.63
N LYS A 163 9.23 3.08 -15.51
CA LYS A 163 8.04 3.82 -15.10
C LYS A 163 7.18 2.96 -14.17
N ARG A 164 6.73 3.57 -13.08
CA ARG A 164 5.89 2.93 -12.06
C ARG A 164 4.64 3.76 -11.82
N LYS A 165 3.49 3.11 -11.83
CA LYS A 165 2.20 3.70 -11.48
C LYS A 165 1.59 2.93 -10.32
N THR A 166 1.17 3.64 -9.28
CA THR A 166 0.48 3.07 -8.13
C THR A 166 -0.79 3.84 -7.81
N MET A 167 -1.79 3.11 -7.33
CA MET A 167 -2.97 3.66 -6.69
C MET A 167 -3.00 3.19 -5.25
N THR A 168 -2.92 4.14 -4.32
CA THR A 168 -2.94 3.88 -2.89
C THR A 168 -4.27 4.33 -2.32
N LEU A 169 -5.05 3.38 -1.78
CA LEU A 169 -6.29 3.66 -1.07
C LEU A 169 -6.02 3.86 0.41
N LEU A 170 -6.66 4.85 0.99
CA LEU A 170 -6.63 5.18 2.41
C LEU A 170 -7.79 4.48 3.10
N ILE A 171 -7.50 3.62 4.07
CA ILE A 171 -8.48 2.74 4.70
C ILE A 171 -8.69 3.13 6.16
N GLU A 172 -9.93 3.37 6.53
CA GLU A 172 -10.37 3.50 7.91
C GLU A 172 -11.18 2.29 8.36
N LEU A 173 -10.95 1.85 9.59
CA LEU A 173 -11.78 0.84 10.24
C LEU A 173 -12.83 1.53 11.09
N GLN A 174 -14.09 1.20 10.87
CA GLN A 174 -15.20 1.67 11.69
C GLN A 174 -15.85 0.51 12.45
N SER A 175 -16.23 0.74 13.69
CA SER A 175 -17.01 -0.22 14.48
C SER A 175 -18.37 -0.45 13.83
N LYS A 176 -18.81 -1.72 13.81
CA LYS A 176 -20.13 -2.14 13.33
C LYS A 176 -21.22 -1.67 14.27
#